data_b0853a40a2aeac8e3e06787ea7a550af
#
_entry.id   b0853a40a2aeac8e3e06787ea7a550af
#
_cell.length_a   1.000
_cell.length_b   1.000
_cell.length_c   1.000
_cell.angle_alpha   90.00
_cell.angle_beta   90.00
_cell.angle_gamma   90.00
#
_symmetry.space_group_name_H-M   'P 1'
#
loop_
_entity.id
_entity.type
_entity.pdbx_description
1 polymer ?
#
loop_
_entity_poly.entity_id
_entity_poly.type
_entity_poly.pdbx_seq_one_letter_code
_entity_poly.pdbx_strand_id
1 'polypeptide(L)'
;MIVRYMGIFFEGESAEFIKRMQPTPLEYTNDELHCTFKYRPQDEELFEDIIGQEVEVYLIGYGCDGKNSGFEIAFDDAYDQFYINYHEDKKNEDGSPILKPKHITVSLAKNAKPAKTKDLDFIRLTNPIPVKGRFGYWISEKKQDGFVCYDKVLEEQRTLK
;
A
#
# COMPACT_ATOMS: atom_id res chain seq x y z
N MET A 1 6.14 20.44 2.89
CA MET A 1 5.58 19.06 2.93
C MET A 1 5.95 18.31 1.66
N ILE A 2 6.22 17.03 1.78
CA ILE A 2 6.58 16.20 0.64
C ILE A 2 5.70 14.97 0.57
N VAL A 3 5.56 14.43 -0.64
CA VAL A 3 4.89 13.14 -0.84
C VAL A 3 5.83 12.04 -0.35
N ARG A 4 5.45 11.37 0.74
CA ARG A 4 6.24 10.28 1.33
C ARG A 4 6.04 8.97 0.58
N TYR A 5 4.80 8.71 0.19
CA TYR A 5 4.47 7.58 -0.67
C TYR A 5 3.13 7.81 -1.35
N MET A 6 2.92 7.08 -2.41
CA MET A 6 1.65 7.08 -3.13
C MET A 6 1.12 5.65 -3.21
N GLY A 7 -0.20 5.52 -3.26
CA GLY A 7 -0.84 4.22 -3.31
C GLY A 7 -2.34 4.30 -3.28
N ILE A 8 -2.95 3.16 -2.95
CA ILE A 8 -4.39 3.07 -2.73
C ILE A 8 -4.64 3.07 -1.23
N PHE A 9 -5.53 3.94 -0.78
CA PHE A 9 -5.88 4.10 0.63
C PHE A 9 -7.28 3.57 0.88
N PHE A 10 -7.47 2.92 2.04
CA PHE A 10 -8.74 2.33 2.44
C PHE A 10 -9.20 3.02 3.71
N GLU A 11 -10.38 3.62 3.67
CA GLU A 11 -10.93 4.40 4.80
C GLU A 11 -12.35 3.97 5.13
N GLY A 12 -12.86 4.41 6.28
CA GLY A 12 -14.24 4.19 6.69
C GLY A 12 -14.63 2.72 6.70
N GLU A 13 -15.74 2.40 6.06
CA GLU A 13 -16.28 1.04 6.04
C GLU A 13 -15.34 0.05 5.37
N SER A 14 -14.62 0.45 4.32
CA SER A 14 -13.65 -0.43 3.66
C SER A 14 -12.53 -0.82 4.60
N ALA A 15 -11.99 0.13 5.35
CA ALA A 15 -10.94 -0.14 6.33
C ALA A 15 -11.45 -1.07 7.43
N GLU A 16 -12.63 -0.80 7.99
CA GLU A 16 -13.21 -1.63 9.04
C GLU A 16 -13.50 -3.05 8.55
N PHE A 17 -13.97 -3.18 7.30
CA PHE A 17 -14.21 -4.49 6.69
C PHE A 17 -12.90 -5.29 6.58
N ILE A 18 -11.83 -4.68 6.09
CA ILE A 18 -10.52 -5.35 5.95
C ILE A 18 -10.01 -5.80 7.33
N LYS A 19 -10.11 -4.94 8.34
CA LYS A 19 -9.70 -5.27 9.71
C LYS A 19 -10.45 -6.48 10.26
N ARG A 20 -11.77 -6.53 10.03
CA ARG A 20 -12.60 -7.65 10.50
C ARG A 20 -12.31 -8.96 9.77
N MET A 21 -11.85 -8.88 8.52
CA MET A 21 -11.59 -10.07 7.71
C MET A 21 -10.29 -10.78 8.07
N GLN A 22 -9.37 -10.15 8.81
CA GLN A 22 -8.12 -10.80 9.17
C GLN A 22 -8.36 -11.98 10.13
N PRO A 23 -7.91 -13.19 9.77
CA PRO A 23 -8.09 -14.37 10.64
C PRO A 23 -7.31 -14.30 11.95
N THR A 24 -6.14 -13.65 11.95
CA THR A 24 -5.24 -13.59 13.10
C THR A 24 -4.81 -12.15 13.37
N PRO A 25 -5.67 -11.36 14.06
CA PRO A 25 -5.29 -9.99 14.45
C PRO A 25 -4.11 -10.02 15.40
N LEU A 26 -3.15 -9.11 15.17
CA LEU A 26 -2.01 -8.91 16.04
C LEU A 26 -2.24 -7.72 16.98
N GLU A 27 -1.29 -7.48 17.88
CA GLU A 27 -1.43 -6.53 18.98
C GLU A 27 -1.80 -5.10 18.54
N TYR A 28 -1.16 -4.62 17.46
CA TYR A 28 -1.37 -3.24 16.98
C TYR A 28 -2.01 -3.25 15.62
N THR A 29 -3.23 -2.70 15.52
CA THR A 29 -3.88 -2.50 14.22
C THR A 29 -3.29 -1.27 13.55
N ASN A 30 -2.99 -1.39 12.27
CA ASN A 30 -2.50 -0.27 11.48
C ASN A 30 -3.62 0.77 11.33
N ASP A 31 -3.34 2.03 11.69
CA ASP A 31 -4.34 3.10 11.64
C ASP A 31 -4.66 3.51 10.20
N GLU A 32 -3.69 3.40 9.31
CA GLU A 32 -3.83 3.81 7.91
C GLU A 32 -3.63 2.62 6.99
N LEU A 33 -4.75 2.02 6.55
CA LEU A 33 -4.67 0.89 5.63
C LEU A 33 -4.43 1.36 4.21
N HIS A 34 -3.39 0.83 3.58
CA HIS A 34 -3.05 1.20 2.21
C HIS A 34 -2.23 0.12 1.51
N CYS A 35 -2.22 0.21 0.19
CA CYS A 35 -1.28 -0.53 -0.65
C CYS A 35 -0.33 0.48 -1.27
N THR A 36 0.94 0.43 -0.91
CA THR A 36 1.94 1.36 -1.43
C THR A 36 2.30 1.02 -2.87
N PHE A 37 2.24 2.03 -3.75
CA PHE A 37 2.69 1.92 -5.13
C PHE A 37 4.15 2.32 -5.29
N LYS A 38 4.53 3.43 -4.66
CA LYS A 38 5.92 3.90 -4.67
C LYS A 38 6.20 4.67 -3.40
N TYR A 39 7.29 4.34 -2.74
CA TYR A 39 7.81 5.09 -1.60
C TYR A 39 8.77 6.17 -2.11
N ARG A 40 8.60 7.40 -1.64
CA ARG A 40 9.39 8.58 -2.06
C ARG A 40 9.41 8.74 -3.59
N PRO A 41 8.23 8.90 -4.23
CA PRO A 41 8.18 9.05 -5.68
C PRO A 41 8.85 10.36 -6.13
N GLN A 42 9.49 10.29 -7.29
CA GLN A 42 9.94 11.50 -7.98
C GLN A 42 8.73 12.20 -8.60
N ASP A 43 8.85 13.49 -8.94
CA ASP A 43 7.74 14.26 -9.49
C ASP A 43 7.12 13.61 -10.73
N GLU A 44 7.94 13.09 -11.62
CA GLU A 44 7.47 12.42 -12.83
C GLU A 44 6.80 11.07 -12.59
N GLU A 45 6.97 10.49 -11.41
CA GLU A 45 6.36 9.22 -11.04
C GLU A 45 4.96 9.37 -10.43
N LEU A 46 4.56 10.59 -10.08
CA LEU A 46 3.26 10.84 -9.45
C LEU A 46 2.12 10.52 -10.42
N PHE A 47 1.13 9.78 -9.96
CA PHE A 47 -0.01 9.38 -10.81
C PHE A 47 -1.11 10.47 -10.81
N GLU A 48 -0.78 11.65 -11.33
CA GLU A 48 -1.68 12.80 -11.33
C GLU A 48 -2.98 12.56 -12.10
N ASP A 49 -2.95 11.68 -13.09
CA ASP A 49 -4.13 11.39 -13.92
C ASP A 49 -5.22 10.62 -13.16
N ILE A 50 -4.85 9.86 -12.15
CA ILE A 50 -5.78 9.00 -11.41
C ILE A 50 -5.93 9.39 -9.94
N ILE A 51 -5.17 10.39 -9.46
CA ILE A 51 -5.26 10.80 -8.07
C ILE A 51 -6.71 11.13 -7.68
N GLY A 52 -7.15 10.59 -6.54
CA GLY A 52 -8.50 10.81 -6.03
C GLY A 52 -9.56 9.87 -6.59
N GLN A 53 -9.24 9.07 -7.63
CA GLN A 53 -10.20 8.13 -8.19
C GLN A 53 -10.43 6.95 -7.26
N GLU A 54 -11.69 6.53 -7.17
CA GLU A 54 -12.07 5.32 -6.48
C GLU A 54 -11.66 4.11 -7.32
N VAL A 55 -11.22 3.04 -6.68
CA VAL A 55 -10.78 1.82 -7.34
C VAL A 55 -11.24 0.61 -6.56
N GLU A 56 -11.72 -0.42 -7.27
CA GLU A 56 -12.04 -1.70 -6.65
C GLU A 56 -10.80 -2.59 -6.74
N VAL A 57 -10.42 -3.16 -5.59
CA VAL A 57 -9.35 -4.15 -5.52
C VAL A 57 -9.90 -5.43 -4.91
N TYR A 58 -9.14 -6.51 -5.00
CA TYR A 58 -9.57 -7.81 -4.51
C TYR A 58 -8.56 -8.31 -3.49
N LEU A 59 -9.04 -8.70 -2.30
CA LEU A 59 -8.23 -9.44 -1.35
C LEU A 59 -8.11 -10.87 -1.90
N ILE A 60 -6.90 -11.32 -2.19
CA ILE A 60 -6.66 -12.62 -2.84
C ILE A 60 -5.86 -13.59 -1.99
N GLY A 61 -5.17 -13.11 -0.97
CA GLY A 61 -4.39 -13.95 -0.07
C GLY A 61 -4.24 -13.31 1.30
N TYR A 62 -3.99 -14.12 2.32
CA TYR A 62 -3.75 -13.64 3.67
C TYR A 62 -2.45 -14.25 4.21
N GLY A 63 -1.63 -13.44 4.87
CA GLY A 63 -0.41 -13.88 5.50
C GLY A 63 -0.28 -13.36 6.92
N CYS A 64 0.29 -14.18 7.79
CA CYS A 64 0.62 -13.81 9.15
C CYS A 64 1.77 -14.67 9.64
N ASP A 65 2.85 -14.04 10.10
CA ASP A 65 4.03 -14.72 10.64
C ASP A 65 4.19 -14.48 12.16
N GLY A 66 3.16 -13.94 12.81
CA GLY A 66 3.20 -13.58 14.23
C GLY A 66 3.77 -12.19 14.46
N LYS A 67 4.40 -11.58 13.47
CA LYS A 67 4.94 -10.21 13.53
C LYS A 67 4.17 -9.27 12.65
N ASN A 68 3.80 -9.71 11.45
CA ASN A 68 3.02 -8.95 10.48
C ASN A 68 1.80 -9.76 10.06
N SER A 69 0.68 -9.09 9.88
CA SER A 69 -0.56 -9.65 9.36
C SER A 69 -1.05 -8.74 8.24
N GLY A 70 -1.35 -9.32 7.09
CA GLY A 70 -1.77 -8.54 5.94
C GLY A 70 -2.40 -9.36 4.84
N PHE A 71 -2.96 -8.64 3.87
CA PHE A 71 -3.58 -9.25 2.69
C PHE A 71 -2.76 -8.96 1.45
N GLU A 72 -2.63 -9.97 0.61
CA GLU A 72 -2.22 -9.78 -0.77
C GLU A 72 -3.43 -9.32 -1.56
N ILE A 73 -3.25 -8.34 -2.44
CA ILE A 73 -4.34 -7.80 -3.24
C ILE A 73 -4.03 -7.89 -4.73
N ALA A 74 -5.11 -7.84 -5.52
CA ALA A 74 -5.04 -7.71 -6.96
C ALA A 74 -5.92 -6.54 -7.40
N PHE A 75 -5.52 -5.88 -8.48
CA PHE A 75 -6.30 -4.82 -9.11
C PHE A 75 -6.12 -4.93 -10.63
N ASP A 76 -6.87 -4.11 -11.38
CA ASP A 76 -6.83 -4.09 -12.83
C ASP A 76 -5.42 -3.83 -13.35
N ASP A 77 -4.97 -4.61 -14.34
CA ASP A 77 -3.65 -4.50 -14.95
C ASP A 77 -3.36 -3.10 -15.50
N ALA A 78 -4.41 -2.34 -15.84
CA ALA A 78 -4.25 -0.96 -16.30
C ALA A 78 -3.50 -0.08 -15.29
N TYR A 79 -3.52 -0.43 -14.01
CA TYR A 79 -2.85 0.33 -12.96
C TYR A 79 -1.41 -0.12 -12.70
N ASP A 80 -0.98 -1.26 -13.25
CA ASP A 80 0.37 -1.78 -13.03
C ASP A 80 1.46 -0.79 -13.46
N GLN A 81 1.18 0.05 -14.45
CA GLN A 81 2.11 1.06 -14.91
C GLN A 81 2.49 2.08 -13.81
N PHE A 82 1.63 2.24 -12.81
CA PHE A 82 1.87 3.15 -11.68
C PHE A 82 2.50 2.44 -10.47
N TYR A 83 2.52 1.11 -10.51
CA TYR A 83 3.09 0.32 -9.42
C TYR A 83 4.59 0.15 -9.64
N ILE A 84 5.38 0.85 -8.85
CA ILE A 84 6.84 0.81 -8.96
C ILE A 84 7.39 0.10 -7.74
N ASN A 85 7.88 -1.12 -7.95
CA ASN A 85 8.45 -1.91 -6.87
C ASN A 85 9.78 -1.29 -6.42
N TYR A 86 9.85 -0.86 -5.16
CA TYR A 86 11.04 -0.19 -4.63
C TYR A 86 12.18 -1.15 -4.27
N HIS A 87 12.07 -2.42 -4.63
CA HIS A 87 13.16 -3.38 -4.61
C HIS A 87 13.78 -3.59 -5.98
N GLU A 88 13.74 -2.55 -6.79
CA GLU A 88 14.28 -2.56 -8.15
C GLU A 88 15.76 -2.90 -8.23
N ASP A 89 16.51 -2.67 -7.14
CA ASP A 89 17.92 -3.03 -7.03
C ASP A 89 18.15 -4.54 -6.98
N LYS A 90 17.12 -5.31 -6.65
CA LYS A 90 17.18 -6.77 -6.62
C LYS A 90 16.63 -7.33 -7.91
N LYS A 91 17.39 -8.19 -8.56
CA LYS A 91 17.04 -8.76 -9.86
C LYS A 91 17.17 -10.26 -9.88
N ASN A 92 16.36 -10.89 -10.74
CA ASN A 92 16.50 -12.29 -11.07
C ASN A 92 17.79 -12.49 -11.90
N GLU A 93 18.19 -13.74 -12.11
CA GLU A 93 19.39 -14.06 -12.88
C GLU A 93 19.33 -13.52 -14.31
N ASP A 94 18.13 -13.42 -14.89
CA ASP A 94 17.93 -12.91 -16.25
C ASP A 94 17.90 -11.38 -16.33
N GLY A 95 18.12 -10.68 -15.20
CA GLY A 95 18.09 -9.23 -15.13
C GLY A 95 16.73 -8.60 -14.93
N SER A 96 15.66 -9.40 -14.87
CA SER A 96 14.32 -8.88 -14.59
C SER A 96 14.17 -8.50 -13.12
N PRO A 97 13.32 -7.50 -12.79
CA PRO A 97 13.12 -7.10 -11.40
C PRO A 97 12.42 -8.20 -10.59
N ILE A 98 12.77 -8.33 -9.31
CA ILE A 98 12.05 -9.19 -8.38
C ILE A 98 10.84 -8.43 -7.88
N LEU A 99 9.64 -8.86 -8.28
CA LEU A 99 8.39 -8.23 -7.87
C LEU A 99 7.89 -8.86 -6.57
N LYS A 100 7.50 -8.01 -5.62
CA LYS A 100 6.89 -8.44 -4.37
C LYS A 100 5.37 -8.35 -4.48
N PRO A 101 4.61 -9.17 -3.72
CA PRO A 101 3.15 -9.10 -3.75
C PRO A 101 2.64 -7.72 -3.36
N LYS A 102 1.64 -7.23 -4.09
CA LYS A 102 0.90 -6.04 -3.71
C LYS A 102 0.11 -6.38 -2.46
N HIS A 103 0.23 -5.56 -1.42
CA HIS A 103 -0.28 -5.95 -0.12
C HIS A 103 -0.79 -4.78 0.71
N ILE A 104 -1.59 -5.12 1.73
CA ILE A 104 -2.06 -4.20 2.76
C ILE A 104 -1.57 -4.75 4.10
N THR A 105 -0.82 -3.95 4.85
CA THR A 105 -0.47 -4.31 6.23
C THR A 105 -1.63 -3.95 7.14
N VAL A 106 -2.22 -4.95 7.83
CA VAL A 106 -3.39 -4.73 8.66
C VAL A 106 -3.06 -4.63 10.14
N SER A 107 -2.23 -5.53 10.66
CA SER A 107 -1.83 -5.47 12.06
C SER A 107 -0.40 -5.94 12.26
N LEU A 108 0.18 -5.56 13.41
CA LEU A 108 1.59 -5.73 13.70
C LEU A 108 1.79 -6.14 15.15
N ALA A 109 2.78 -6.98 15.42
CA ALA A 109 3.29 -7.18 16.76
C ALA A 109 4.15 -5.99 17.20
N LYS A 110 4.43 -5.91 18.47
CA LYS A 110 5.32 -4.88 19.02
C LYS A 110 6.67 -4.88 18.29
N ASN A 111 7.11 -3.69 17.88
CA ASN A 111 8.38 -3.48 17.15
C ASN A 111 8.48 -4.13 15.77
N ALA A 112 7.39 -4.69 15.23
CA ALA A 112 7.39 -5.18 13.87
C ALA A 112 7.41 -4.02 12.87
N LYS A 113 7.99 -4.27 11.69
CA LYS A 113 8.11 -3.26 10.62
C LYS A 113 7.09 -3.52 9.53
N PRO A 114 6.22 -2.54 9.20
CA PRO A 114 5.21 -2.71 8.14
C PRO A 114 5.80 -3.15 6.80
N ALA A 115 7.01 -2.71 6.48
CA ALA A 115 7.68 -3.07 5.22
C ALA A 115 7.91 -4.58 5.07
N LYS A 116 7.91 -5.34 6.16
CA LYS A 116 8.13 -6.80 6.12
C LYS A 116 6.90 -7.58 5.68
N THR A 117 5.73 -6.95 5.59
CA THR A 117 4.52 -7.61 5.11
C THR A 117 4.69 -8.16 3.69
N LYS A 118 5.49 -7.51 2.85
CA LYS A 118 5.78 -7.97 1.50
C LYS A 118 6.45 -9.34 1.44
N ASP A 119 7.09 -9.77 2.54
CA ASP A 119 7.83 -11.03 2.62
C ASP A 119 7.02 -12.18 3.22
N LEU A 120 5.74 -11.93 3.55
CA LEU A 120 4.86 -12.97 4.08
C LEU A 120 4.55 -14.04 3.02
N ASP A 121 4.33 -15.27 3.50
CA ASP A 121 3.78 -16.33 2.69
C ASP A 121 2.25 -16.19 2.67
N PHE A 122 1.73 -15.58 1.61
CA PHE A 122 0.29 -15.37 1.49
C PHE A 122 -0.40 -16.63 1.04
N ILE A 123 -1.36 -17.09 1.86
CA ILE A 123 -2.19 -18.23 1.53
C ILE A 123 -3.39 -17.75 0.72
N ARG A 124 -3.63 -18.36 -0.44
CA ARG A 124 -4.70 -17.96 -1.35
C ARG A 124 -6.06 -18.11 -0.69
N LEU A 125 -6.90 -17.07 -0.79
CA LEU A 125 -8.29 -17.14 -0.35
C LEU A 125 -9.09 -17.99 -1.35
N THR A 126 -10.13 -18.66 -0.84
CA THR A 126 -11.01 -19.49 -1.69
C THR A 126 -11.65 -18.66 -2.79
N ASN A 127 -12.12 -17.47 -2.45
CA ASN A 127 -12.71 -16.53 -3.40
C ASN A 127 -12.11 -15.14 -3.17
N PRO A 128 -11.78 -14.40 -4.24
CA PRO A 128 -11.37 -13.01 -4.11
C PRO A 128 -12.46 -12.17 -3.46
N ILE A 129 -12.08 -11.24 -2.60
CA ILE A 129 -13.04 -10.40 -1.86
C ILE A 129 -12.87 -8.96 -2.34
N PRO A 130 -13.90 -8.37 -2.99
CA PRO A 130 -13.80 -7.00 -3.49
C PRO A 130 -13.86 -5.99 -2.34
N VAL A 131 -13.00 -5.00 -2.41
CA VAL A 131 -13.02 -3.84 -1.51
C VAL A 131 -12.70 -2.59 -2.31
N LYS A 132 -13.21 -1.45 -1.86
CA LYS A 132 -12.97 -0.18 -2.52
C LYS A 132 -11.93 0.64 -1.78
N GLY A 133 -11.02 1.25 -2.54
CA GLY A 133 -10.06 2.20 -2.04
C GLY A 133 -10.02 3.42 -2.95
N ARG A 134 -9.07 4.30 -2.71
CA ARG A 134 -8.92 5.53 -3.48
C ARG A 134 -7.44 5.82 -3.66
N PHE A 135 -7.05 6.23 -4.88
CA PHE A 135 -5.67 6.64 -5.15
C PHE A 135 -5.36 7.94 -4.42
N GLY A 136 -4.26 7.95 -3.69
CA GLY A 136 -3.88 9.08 -2.87
C GLY A 136 -2.39 9.16 -2.63
N TYR A 137 -2.01 10.24 -1.94
CA TYR A 137 -0.65 10.48 -1.47
C TYR A 137 -0.64 10.59 0.03
N TRP A 138 0.41 10.05 0.66
CA TRP A 138 0.72 10.35 2.05
C TRP A 138 1.72 11.51 2.06
N ILE A 139 1.30 12.62 2.64
CA ILE A 139 2.08 13.86 2.66
C ILE A 139 2.48 14.16 4.09
N SER A 140 3.75 14.42 4.33
CA SER A 140 4.21 14.86 5.66
C SER A 140 5.56 15.58 5.56
N GLU A 141 5.86 16.38 6.58
CA GLU A 141 7.20 16.92 6.78
C GLU A 141 8.08 15.92 7.53
N LYS A 142 7.44 15.15 8.41
CA LYS A 142 8.09 14.12 9.23
C LYS A 142 7.46 12.77 8.98
N LYS A 143 8.21 11.72 9.24
CA LYS A 143 7.80 10.35 8.95
C LYS A 143 6.45 9.95 9.58
N GLN A 144 6.10 10.52 10.74
CA GLN A 144 4.92 10.11 11.50
C GLN A 144 3.78 11.13 11.51
N ASP A 145 4.04 12.37 11.13
CA ASP A 145 3.04 13.44 11.17
C ASP A 145 2.59 13.77 9.75
N GLY A 146 1.56 13.10 9.29
CA GLY A 146 1.10 13.31 7.92
C GLY A 146 -0.38 13.09 7.75
N PHE A 147 -0.82 13.22 6.52
CA PHE A 147 -2.22 13.01 6.15
C PHE A 147 -2.33 12.49 4.72
N VAL A 148 -3.46 11.87 4.42
CA VAL A 148 -3.76 11.40 3.06
C VAL A 148 -4.31 12.56 2.25
N CYS A 149 -3.75 12.75 1.06
CA CYS A 149 -4.21 13.76 0.11
C CYS A 149 -4.74 13.06 -1.14
N TYR A 150 -5.95 13.42 -1.57
CA TYR A 150 -6.59 12.84 -2.73
C TYR A 150 -6.60 13.77 -3.94
N ASP A 151 -5.86 14.88 -3.85
CA ASP A 151 -5.76 15.88 -4.90
C ASP A 151 -4.33 16.01 -5.41
N LYS A 152 -4.18 16.61 -6.58
CA LYS A 152 -2.87 16.94 -7.11
C LYS A 152 -2.11 17.85 -6.15
N VAL A 153 -0.85 17.53 -5.93
CA VAL A 153 0.02 18.33 -5.08
C VAL A 153 0.68 19.40 -5.94
N LEU A 154 0.53 20.66 -5.54
CA LEU A 154 1.14 21.78 -6.24
C LEU A 154 2.67 21.68 -6.16
N GLU A 155 3.36 22.09 -7.22
CA GLU A 155 4.82 22.01 -7.30
C GLU A 155 5.50 22.71 -6.12
N GLU A 156 5.03 23.88 -5.75
CA GLU A 156 5.51 24.63 -4.60
C GLU A 156 5.37 23.88 -3.28
N GLN A 157 4.31 23.08 -3.13
CA GLN A 157 4.12 22.25 -1.94
C GLN A 157 5.09 21.07 -1.89
N ARG A 158 5.47 20.55 -3.06
CA ARG A 158 6.42 19.43 -3.15
C ARG A 158 7.84 19.84 -2.82
N THR A 159 8.19 21.09 -3.07
CA THR A 159 9.53 21.61 -2.82
C THR A 159 9.75 22.14 -1.41
N LEU A 160 8.69 22.33 -0.63
CA LEU A 160 8.77 22.71 0.78
C LEU A 160 9.21 21.49 1.61
N LYS A 161 10.47 21.46 1.93
CA LYS A 161 11.06 20.38 2.72
C LYS A 161 11.24 20.77 4.18
#